data_7a39b3070a5f288ea8070f227344b8af
#
_entry.id   7a39b3070a5f288ea8070f227344b8af
#
_cell.length_a   1.000
_cell.length_b   1.000
_cell.length_c   1.000
_cell.angle_alpha   90.00
_cell.angle_beta   90.00
_cell.angle_gamma   90.00
#
_symmetry.space_group_name_H-M   'P 1'
#
loop_
_entity.id
_entity.type
_entity.pdbx_description
1 polymer ?
#
loop_
_entity_poly.entity_id
_entity_poly.type
_entity_poly.pdbx_seq_one_letter_code
_entity_poly.pdbx_strand_id
1 'polypeptide(L)'
;LVNRVLMPYLIEAVMLAEEGQSLANIDGAALDFGMPMGPILLADTVGLDICLSVAEELAGPLGIRVPQRLRDKVAAGHLGKKSGQGFYTYDKKGRPVDRRKRTPTHEPVTERLILRMVNESVACLREGVVADLDSIDAGMVYGTGFAPYLGGPMRYAETLGDVGICSTLRRLAEEYNKRFEPDAGWTRREIFTRQLLPKE
;
A
#
# COMPACT_ATOMS: atom_id res chain seq x y z
N LEU A 1 -6.90 -9.22 -7.28
CA LEU A 1 -6.99 -8.54 -5.99
C LEU A 1 -5.60 -8.11 -5.47
N VAL A 2 -4.75 -9.07 -5.06
CA VAL A 2 -3.51 -8.80 -4.30
C VAL A 2 -2.61 -7.76 -4.99
N ASN A 3 -2.22 -7.99 -6.23
CA ASN A 3 -1.34 -7.06 -6.97
C ASN A 3 -1.99 -5.68 -7.15
N ARG A 4 -3.30 -5.63 -7.40
CA ARG A 4 -4.03 -4.39 -7.58
C ARG A 4 -4.08 -3.54 -6.31
N VAL A 5 -4.27 -4.17 -5.15
CA VAL A 5 -4.29 -3.48 -3.85
C VAL A 5 -2.89 -3.14 -3.37
N LEU A 6 -1.92 -4.03 -3.59
CA LEU A 6 -0.55 -3.85 -3.13
C LEU A 6 0.20 -2.75 -3.93
N MET A 7 -0.05 -2.64 -5.22
CA MET A 7 0.71 -1.69 -6.06
C MET A 7 0.52 -0.23 -5.66
N PRO A 8 -0.70 0.30 -5.44
CA PRO A 8 -0.89 1.66 -4.93
C PRO A 8 -0.16 1.94 -3.60
N TYR A 9 -0.06 0.95 -2.72
CA TYR A 9 0.71 1.03 -1.47
C TYR A 9 2.21 1.16 -1.73
N LEU A 10 2.77 0.34 -2.64
CA LEU A 10 4.20 0.43 -3.01
C LEU A 10 4.52 1.73 -3.73
N ILE A 11 3.65 2.18 -4.63
CA ILE A 11 3.81 3.46 -5.32
C ILE A 11 3.78 4.62 -4.32
N GLU A 12 2.84 4.61 -3.36
CA GLU A 12 2.77 5.65 -2.33
C GLU A 12 4.03 5.69 -1.46
N ALA A 13 4.59 4.53 -1.12
CA ALA A 13 5.86 4.47 -0.41
C ALA A 13 7.02 5.12 -1.20
N VAL A 14 7.07 4.90 -2.51
CA VAL A 14 8.08 5.53 -3.37
C VAL A 14 7.82 7.03 -3.51
N MET A 15 6.57 7.47 -3.56
CA MET A 15 6.21 8.90 -3.59
C MET A 15 6.61 9.60 -2.29
N LEU A 16 6.35 8.99 -1.13
CA LEU A 16 6.84 9.48 0.16
C LEU A 16 8.36 9.66 0.16
N ALA A 17 9.09 8.69 -0.39
CA ALA A 17 10.54 8.77 -0.52
C ALA A 17 10.99 9.87 -1.51
N GLU A 18 10.24 10.11 -2.58
CA GLU A 18 10.46 11.19 -3.55
C GLU A 18 10.21 12.58 -2.93
N GLU A 19 9.22 12.67 -2.02
CA GLU A 19 8.87 13.85 -1.23
C GLU A 19 9.82 14.11 -0.06
N GLY A 20 10.86 13.28 0.12
CA GLY A 20 11.93 13.51 1.10
C GLY A 20 11.77 12.72 2.40
N GLN A 21 10.73 11.89 2.56
CA GLN A 21 10.64 11.02 3.72
C GLN A 21 11.76 9.98 3.73
N SER A 22 12.33 9.72 4.91
CA SER A 22 13.38 8.72 5.04
C SER A 22 12.79 7.32 4.81
N LEU A 23 13.56 6.45 4.11
CA LEU A 23 13.16 5.06 3.87
C LEU A 23 12.88 4.32 5.19
N ALA A 24 13.64 4.65 6.24
CA ALA A 24 13.46 4.09 7.57
C ALA A 24 12.13 4.49 8.22
N ASN A 25 11.65 5.72 7.99
CA ASN A 25 10.35 6.16 8.47
C ASN A 25 9.23 5.44 7.73
N ILE A 26 9.35 5.34 6.40
CA ILE A 26 8.35 4.71 5.54
C ILE A 26 8.19 3.23 5.90
N ASP A 27 9.29 2.49 5.91
CA ASP A 27 9.27 1.06 6.28
C ASP A 27 8.85 0.86 7.72
N GLY A 28 9.33 1.74 8.60
CA GLY A 28 9.00 1.69 10.01
C GLY A 28 7.53 1.92 10.31
N ALA A 29 6.88 2.86 9.64
CA ALA A 29 5.45 3.12 9.81
C ALA A 29 4.58 1.90 9.46
N ALA A 30 4.96 1.19 8.39
CA ALA A 30 4.28 -0.05 8.01
C ALA A 30 4.51 -1.18 9.02
N LEU A 31 5.75 -1.35 9.51
CA LEU A 31 6.07 -2.34 10.54
C LEU A 31 5.33 -2.06 11.86
N ASP A 32 5.25 -0.79 12.29
CA ASP A 32 4.52 -0.40 13.49
C ASP A 32 3.01 -0.64 13.36
N PHE A 33 2.48 -0.52 12.14
CA PHE A 33 1.09 -0.89 11.84
C PHE A 33 0.86 -2.40 11.90
N GLY A 34 1.92 -3.22 11.79
CA GLY A 34 1.84 -4.68 11.83
C GLY A 34 2.02 -5.39 10.47
N MET A 35 2.48 -4.67 9.45
CA MET A 35 2.91 -5.31 8.20
C MET A 35 4.18 -6.13 8.44
N PRO A 36 4.35 -7.28 7.78
CA PRO A 36 5.50 -8.18 8.00
C PRO A 36 6.81 -7.59 7.47
N MET A 37 6.70 -6.65 6.53
CA MET A 37 7.83 -6.01 5.86
C MET A 37 7.47 -4.58 5.49
N GLY A 38 8.45 -3.68 5.55
CA GLY A 38 8.26 -2.31 5.05
C GLY A 38 8.12 -2.28 3.52
N PRO A 39 7.35 -1.32 2.98
CA PRO A 39 7.03 -1.27 1.54
C PRO A 39 8.24 -1.01 0.64
N ILE A 40 9.22 -0.25 1.09
CA ILE A 40 10.44 0.01 0.32
C ILE A 40 11.30 -1.25 0.24
N LEU A 41 11.46 -1.95 1.37
CA LEU A 41 12.16 -3.24 1.40
C LEU A 41 11.44 -4.31 0.57
N LEU A 42 10.10 -4.28 0.56
CA LEU A 42 9.28 -5.17 -0.26
C LEU A 42 9.47 -4.89 -1.75
N ALA A 43 9.43 -3.61 -2.16
CA ALA A 43 9.68 -3.23 -3.55
C ALA A 43 11.07 -3.70 -4.05
N ASP A 44 12.11 -3.53 -3.24
CA ASP A 44 13.45 -4.03 -3.54
C ASP A 44 13.52 -5.57 -3.61
N THR A 45 12.69 -6.26 -2.83
CA THR A 45 12.64 -7.72 -2.79
C THR A 45 11.91 -8.29 -4.01
N VAL A 46 10.80 -7.67 -4.41
CA VAL A 46 10.04 -8.01 -5.63
C VAL A 46 10.88 -7.73 -6.88
N GLY A 47 11.58 -6.63 -6.87
CA GLY A 47 12.38 -6.11 -7.98
C GLY A 47 11.74 -4.85 -8.56
N LEU A 48 12.55 -3.78 -8.63
CA LEU A 48 12.06 -2.46 -9.04
C LEU A 48 11.63 -2.41 -10.52
N ASP A 49 12.20 -3.24 -11.37
CA ASP A 49 11.76 -3.41 -12.75
C ASP A 49 10.35 -4.01 -12.85
N ILE A 50 10.04 -5.02 -12.01
CA ILE A 50 8.70 -5.60 -11.91
C ILE A 50 7.73 -4.55 -11.36
N CYS A 51 8.12 -3.86 -10.28
CA CYS A 51 7.32 -2.78 -9.71
C CYS A 51 7.02 -1.68 -10.74
N LEU A 52 8.02 -1.30 -11.54
CA LEU A 52 7.85 -0.29 -12.61
C LEU A 52 6.88 -0.78 -13.68
N SER A 53 7.07 -2.00 -14.19
CA SER A 53 6.21 -2.56 -15.23
C SER A 53 4.74 -2.60 -14.80
N VAL A 54 4.46 -3.10 -13.60
CA VAL A 54 3.09 -3.16 -13.07
C VAL A 54 2.54 -1.76 -12.77
N ALA A 55 3.38 -0.84 -12.26
CA ALA A 55 2.98 0.54 -12.02
C ALA A 55 2.59 1.25 -13.32
N GLU A 56 3.30 1.03 -14.41
CA GLU A 56 2.99 1.60 -15.73
C GLU A 56 1.71 1.02 -16.31
N GLU A 57 1.49 -0.28 -16.16
CA GLU A 57 0.26 -0.95 -16.59
C GLU A 57 -0.98 -0.43 -15.85
N LEU A 58 -0.85 -0.21 -14.53
CA LEU A 58 -1.95 0.25 -13.68
C LEU A 58 -2.10 1.77 -13.66
N ALA A 59 -1.12 2.53 -14.13
CA ALA A 59 -1.13 4.01 -14.05
C ALA A 59 -2.35 4.63 -14.73
N GLY A 60 -2.67 4.18 -15.96
CA GLY A 60 -3.83 4.66 -16.69
C GLY A 60 -5.15 4.27 -16.03
N PRO A 61 -5.42 2.98 -15.80
CA PRO A 61 -6.64 2.52 -15.17
C PRO A 61 -6.91 3.10 -13.78
N LEU A 62 -5.86 3.31 -12.97
CA LEU A 62 -6.00 3.82 -11.61
C LEU A 62 -5.78 5.34 -11.49
N GLY A 63 -5.47 6.03 -12.58
CA GLY A 63 -5.22 7.47 -12.59
C GLY A 63 -4.04 7.87 -11.69
N ILE A 64 -3.03 7.00 -11.52
CA ILE A 64 -1.89 7.23 -10.66
C ILE A 64 -0.63 7.62 -11.45
N ARG A 65 0.17 8.51 -10.88
CA ARG A 65 1.47 8.86 -11.45
C ARG A 65 2.52 7.82 -11.04
N VAL A 66 3.25 7.31 -12.01
CA VAL A 66 4.44 6.49 -11.73
C VAL A 66 5.57 7.41 -11.25
N PRO A 67 6.14 7.20 -10.03
CA PRO A 67 7.19 8.04 -9.49
C PRO A 67 8.44 8.05 -10.36
N GLN A 68 9.02 9.25 -10.60
CA GLN A 68 10.24 9.37 -11.40
C GLN A 68 11.41 8.65 -10.73
N ARG A 69 11.48 8.70 -9.41
CA ARG A 69 12.52 8.02 -8.63
C ARG A 69 12.56 6.50 -8.87
N LEU A 70 11.40 5.87 -9.15
CA LEU A 70 11.35 4.45 -9.52
C LEU A 70 11.94 4.21 -10.91
N ARG A 71 11.58 5.06 -11.89
CA ARG A 71 12.14 5.01 -13.25
C ARG A 71 13.65 5.20 -13.26
N ASP A 72 14.15 6.19 -12.51
CA ASP A 72 15.58 6.50 -12.43
C ASP A 72 16.37 5.33 -11.83
N LYS A 73 15.83 4.66 -10.80
CA LYS A 73 16.44 3.46 -10.22
C LYS A 73 16.55 2.33 -11.24
N VAL A 74 15.48 2.04 -11.96
CA VAL A 74 15.46 0.98 -12.98
C VAL A 74 16.41 1.31 -14.14
N ALA A 75 16.38 2.55 -14.63
CA ALA A 75 17.28 3.01 -15.68
C ALA A 75 18.77 2.93 -15.30
N ALA A 76 19.09 3.11 -14.01
CA ALA A 76 20.44 2.97 -13.48
C ALA A 76 20.83 1.49 -13.22
N GLY A 77 19.97 0.51 -13.51
CA GLY A 77 20.22 -0.90 -13.21
C GLY A 77 20.11 -1.27 -11.71
N HIS A 78 19.62 -0.37 -10.88
CA HIS A 78 19.38 -0.59 -9.46
C HIS A 78 18.02 -1.29 -9.27
N LEU A 79 18.01 -2.61 -9.48
CA LEU A 79 16.78 -3.40 -9.55
C LEU A 79 16.35 -4.00 -8.20
N GLY A 80 16.95 -3.55 -7.11
CA GLY A 80 16.67 -4.05 -5.77
C GLY A 80 17.64 -5.15 -5.33
N LYS A 81 17.16 -6.05 -4.48
CA LYS A 81 17.97 -7.10 -3.86
C LYS A 81 18.69 -7.97 -4.88
N LYS A 82 18.08 -8.28 -6.01
CA LYS A 82 18.67 -9.14 -7.07
C LYS A 82 19.89 -8.55 -7.75
N SER A 83 20.00 -7.22 -7.80
CA SER A 83 21.17 -6.51 -8.35
C SER A 83 22.15 -6.02 -7.27
N GLY A 84 21.86 -6.30 -6.00
CA GLY A 84 22.66 -5.83 -4.87
C GLY A 84 22.38 -4.35 -4.49
N GLN A 85 21.61 -3.64 -5.28
CA GLN A 85 21.25 -2.24 -5.07
C GLN A 85 19.86 -1.94 -5.59
N GLY A 86 19.07 -1.25 -4.79
CA GLY A 86 17.76 -0.72 -5.11
C GLY A 86 17.57 0.61 -4.40
N PHE A 87 16.50 0.74 -3.61
CA PHE A 87 16.37 1.81 -2.63
C PHE A 87 17.39 1.64 -1.50
N TYR A 88 17.62 0.39 -1.09
CA TYR A 88 18.68 -0.01 -0.17
C TYR A 88 19.87 -0.60 -0.93
N THR A 89 21.02 -0.63 -0.25
CA THR A 89 22.22 -1.39 -0.68
C THR A 89 22.26 -2.71 0.09
N TYR A 90 22.65 -3.79 -0.55
CA TYR A 90 22.59 -5.14 0.01
C TYR A 90 23.98 -5.77 0.11
N ASP A 91 24.23 -6.48 1.21
CA ASP A 91 25.44 -7.32 1.36
C ASP A 91 25.30 -8.62 0.54
N LYS A 92 26.39 -9.41 0.49
CA LYS A 92 26.42 -10.70 -0.21
C LYS A 92 25.40 -11.72 0.31
N LYS A 93 24.83 -11.50 1.50
CA LYS A 93 23.76 -12.33 2.09
C LYS A 93 22.37 -11.76 1.83
N GLY A 94 22.27 -10.70 1.03
CA GLY A 94 21.01 -10.04 0.69
C GLY A 94 20.38 -9.27 1.86
N ARG A 95 21.19 -8.78 2.80
CA ARG A 95 20.72 -7.94 3.93
C ARG A 95 21.01 -6.48 3.62
N PRO A 96 20.07 -5.56 3.87
CA PRO A 96 20.30 -4.14 3.67
C PRO A 96 21.36 -3.63 4.65
N VAL A 97 22.37 -2.90 4.14
CA VAL A 97 23.53 -2.41 4.92
C VAL A 97 23.46 -0.93 5.26
N ASP A 98 22.58 -0.18 4.61
CA ASP A 98 22.46 1.29 4.73
C ASP A 98 21.16 1.73 5.42
N ARG A 99 20.62 0.90 6.31
CA ARG A 99 19.45 1.25 7.12
C ARG A 99 19.76 2.41 8.07
N ARG A 100 19.21 3.57 7.75
CA ARG A 100 19.28 4.74 8.62
C ARG A 100 18.32 4.61 9.79
N LYS A 101 18.59 5.36 10.88
CA LYS A 101 17.65 5.48 11.98
C LYS A 101 16.42 6.29 11.55
N ARG A 102 15.27 5.99 12.17
CA ARG A 102 14.07 6.80 12.01
C ARG A 102 14.31 8.21 12.55
N THR A 103 13.69 9.18 11.91
CA THR A 103 13.69 10.58 12.34
C THR A 103 12.26 11.00 12.68
N PRO A 104 12.05 11.89 13.65
CA PRO A 104 10.72 12.44 13.90
C PRO A 104 10.11 13.01 12.61
N THR A 105 8.84 12.74 12.39
CA THR A 105 8.08 13.30 11.25
C THR A 105 6.65 13.60 11.68
N HIS A 106 6.08 14.67 11.14
CA HIS A 106 4.66 15.02 11.27
C HIS A 106 3.83 14.49 10.10
N GLU A 107 4.49 13.90 9.09
CA GLU A 107 3.80 13.32 7.94
C GLU A 107 2.92 12.12 8.35
N PRO A 108 1.70 12.02 7.84
CA PRO A 108 0.79 10.92 8.13
C PRO A 108 1.15 9.66 7.33
N VAL A 109 2.40 9.18 7.49
CA VAL A 109 2.96 8.09 6.67
C VAL A 109 2.11 6.83 6.72
N THR A 110 1.70 6.41 7.94
CA THR A 110 0.85 5.22 8.12
C THR A 110 -0.50 5.38 7.43
N GLU A 111 -1.18 6.53 7.62
CA GLU A 111 -2.47 6.80 6.99
C GLU A 111 -2.36 6.77 5.46
N ARG A 112 -1.34 7.43 4.92
CA ARG A 112 -1.09 7.47 3.47
C ARG A 112 -0.88 6.06 2.90
N LEU A 113 -0.08 5.24 3.56
CA LEU A 113 0.21 3.88 3.11
C LEU A 113 -1.03 2.98 3.22
N ILE A 114 -1.62 2.90 4.40
CA ILE A 114 -2.65 1.91 4.70
C ILE A 114 -3.98 2.27 4.04
N LEU A 115 -4.38 3.55 4.05
CA LEU A 115 -5.64 3.92 3.43
C LEU A 115 -5.63 3.82 1.90
N ARG A 116 -4.44 3.81 1.26
CA ARG A 116 -4.35 3.42 -0.16
C ARG A 116 -4.79 1.98 -0.38
N MET A 117 -4.33 1.05 0.47
CA MET A 117 -4.75 -0.37 0.39
C MET A 117 -6.24 -0.52 0.68
N VAL A 118 -6.73 0.13 1.74
CA VAL A 118 -8.14 0.05 2.16
C VAL A 118 -9.05 0.61 1.08
N ASN A 119 -8.75 1.77 0.53
CA ASN A 119 -9.56 2.41 -0.51
C ASN A 119 -9.60 1.59 -1.80
N GLU A 120 -8.46 1.03 -2.22
CA GLU A 120 -8.38 0.17 -3.40
C GLU A 120 -9.10 -1.19 -3.19
N SER A 121 -9.13 -1.68 -1.95
CA SER A 121 -9.91 -2.87 -1.59
C SER A 121 -11.40 -2.65 -1.81
N VAL A 122 -11.91 -1.48 -1.43
CA VAL A 122 -13.30 -1.08 -1.70
C VAL A 122 -13.58 -0.96 -3.20
N ALA A 123 -12.66 -0.39 -3.96
CA ALA A 123 -12.77 -0.34 -5.43
C ALA A 123 -12.85 -1.74 -6.05
N CYS A 124 -12.00 -2.68 -5.59
CA CYS A 124 -12.04 -4.07 -6.05
C CYS A 124 -13.40 -4.75 -5.81
N LEU A 125 -14.02 -4.48 -4.65
CA LEU A 125 -15.35 -5.01 -4.35
C LEU A 125 -16.42 -4.38 -5.25
N ARG A 126 -16.42 -3.03 -5.36
CA ARG A 126 -17.36 -2.29 -6.22
C ARG A 126 -17.31 -2.75 -7.67
N GLU A 127 -16.12 -3.09 -8.17
CA GLU A 127 -15.89 -3.52 -9.55
C GLU A 127 -16.08 -5.02 -9.78
N GLY A 128 -16.40 -5.77 -8.72
CA GLY A 128 -16.62 -7.22 -8.82
C GLY A 128 -15.34 -8.04 -9.03
N VAL A 129 -14.16 -7.47 -8.70
CA VAL A 129 -12.88 -8.22 -8.70
C VAL A 129 -12.89 -9.31 -7.64
N VAL A 130 -13.64 -9.09 -6.58
CA VAL A 130 -13.94 -10.05 -5.51
C VAL A 130 -15.42 -10.00 -5.16
N ALA A 131 -15.95 -11.10 -4.63
CA ALA A 131 -17.37 -11.25 -4.38
C ALA A 131 -17.83 -10.60 -3.05
N ASP A 132 -16.95 -10.56 -2.04
CA ASP A 132 -17.32 -10.19 -0.67
C ASP A 132 -16.12 -9.66 0.15
N LEU A 133 -16.43 -9.09 1.32
CA LEU A 133 -15.46 -8.51 2.25
C LEU A 133 -14.51 -9.54 2.86
N ASP A 134 -15.00 -10.75 3.15
CA ASP A 134 -14.19 -11.79 3.77
C ASP A 134 -13.13 -12.33 2.78
N SER A 135 -13.48 -12.40 1.49
CA SER A 135 -12.54 -12.73 0.42
C SER A 135 -11.43 -11.68 0.27
N ILE A 136 -11.75 -10.39 0.46
CA ILE A 136 -10.73 -9.33 0.48
C ILE A 136 -9.81 -9.53 1.68
N ASP A 137 -10.38 -9.63 2.88
CA ASP A 137 -9.61 -9.74 4.11
C ASP A 137 -8.69 -10.97 4.07
N ALA A 138 -9.22 -12.13 3.72
CA ALA A 138 -8.42 -13.35 3.57
C ALA A 138 -7.33 -13.19 2.50
N GLY A 139 -7.68 -12.68 1.33
CA GLY A 139 -6.73 -12.46 0.24
C GLY A 139 -5.60 -11.52 0.62
N MET A 140 -5.87 -10.47 1.36
CA MET A 140 -4.85 -9.50 1.79
C MET A 140 -4.01 -10.01 2.97
N VAL A 141 -4.62 -10.68 3.94
CA VAL A 141 -3.87 -11.29 5.05
C VAL A 141 -2.92 -12.38 4.54
N TYR A 142 -3.42 -13.32 3.74
CA TYR A 142 -2.59 -14.43 3.23
C TYR A 142 -1.66 -14.01 2.08
N GLY A 143 -2.09 -13.07 1.23
CA GLY A 143 -1.33 -12.67 0.05
C GLY A 143 -0.27 -11.61 0.32
N THR A 144 -0.45 -10.74 1.31
CA THR A 144 0.47 -9.63 1.62
C THR A 144 0.96 -9.61 3.06
N GLY A 145 0.36 -10.40 3.94
CA GLY A 145 0.59 -10.33 5.37
C GLY A 145 0.01 -9.07 6.00
N PHE A 146 -1.07 -8.49 5.44
CA PHE A 146 -1.76 -7.36 6.06
C PHE A 146 -2.06 -7.69 7.52
N ALA A 147 -1.63 -6.81 8.42
CA ALA A 147 -1.68 -6.97 9.89
C ALA A 147 -2.70 -8.02 10.37
N PRO A 148 -2.32 -9.31 10.56
CA PRO A 148 -3.29 -10.40 10.75
C PRO A 148 -4.17 -10.22 11.98
N TYR A 149 -3.67 -9.54 13.02
CA TYR A 149 -4.42 -9.25 14.25
C TYR A 149 -5.58 -8.27 14.04
N LEU A 150 -5.56 -7.50 12.91
CA LEU A 150 -6.67 -6.63 12.50
C LEU A 150 -7.72 -7.38 11.68
N GLY A 151 -7.43 -8.61 11.23
CA GLY A 151 -8.33 -9.46 10.48
C GLY A 151 -8.46 -9.11 8.99
N GLY A 152 -7.70 -8.12 8.50
CA GLY A 152 -7.70 -7.66 7.12
C GLY A 152 -8.10 -6.20 6.94
N PRO A 153 -7.98 -5.65 5.72
CA PRO A 153 -8.22 -4.24 5.44
C PRO A 153 -9.69 -3.81 5.67
N MET A 154 -10.65 -4.69 5.41
CA MET A 154 -12.06 -4.35 5.57
C MET A 154 -12.50 -4.42 7.03
N ARG A 155 -11.99 -5.40 7.81
CA ARG A 155 -12.20 -5.44 9.27
C ARG A 155 -11.55 -4.26 9.96
N TYR A 156 -10.36 -3.87 9.52
CA TYR A 156 -9.72 -2.65 10.00
C TYR A 156 -10.58 -1.42 9.69
N ALA A 157 -11.12 -1.33 8.48
CA ALA A 157 -12.03 -0.25 8.10
C ALA A 157 -13.28 -0.19 8.99
N GLU A 158 -13.87 -1.33 9.33
CA GLU A 158 -15.01 -1.41 10.25
C GLU A 158 -14.68 -0.82 11.64
N THR A 159 -13.46 -1.02 12.14
CA THR A 159 -13.05 -0.47 13.45
C THR A 159 -12.92 1.05 13.46
N LEU A 160 -12.56 1.65 12.32
CA LEU A 160 -12.42 3.12 12.17
C LEU A 160 -13.75 3.81 11.82
N GLY A 161 -14.68 3.05 11.25
CA GLY A 161 -15.92 3.55 10.68
C GLY A 161 -15.73 4.24 9.32
N ASP A 162 -16.70 4.03 8.44
CA ASP A 162 -16.71 4.56 7.07
C ASP A 162 -16.59 6.09 7.02
N VAL A 163 -17.30 6.80 7.92
CA VAL A 163 -17.26 8.28 8.02
C VAL A 163 -15.86 8.76 8.38
N GLY A 164 -15.19 8.10 9.34
CA GLY A 164 -13.85 8.46 9.77
C GLY A 164 -12.81 8.25 8.65
N ILE A 165 -12.88 7.11 7.97
CA ILE A 165 -12.00 6.81 6.83
C ILE A 165 -12.22 7.81 5.69
N CYS A 166 -13.47 8.03 5.28
CA CYS A 166 -13.77 8.96 4.20
C CYS A 166 -13.34 10.39 4.53
N SER A 167 -13.48 10.83 5.79
CA SER A 167 -12.97 12.13 6.24
C SER A 167 -11.45 12.22 6.10
N THR A 168 -10.73 11.18 6.56
CA THR A 168 -9.28 11.13 6.45
C THR A 168 -8.82 11.09 4.99
N LEU A 169 -9.46 10.27 4.16
CA LEU A 169 -9.15 10.19 2.73
C LEU A 169 -9.36 11.53 2.02
N ARG A 170 -10.46 12.27 2.32
CA ARG A 170 -10.68 13.59 1.72
C ARG A 170 -9.60 14.59 2.15
N ARG A 171 -9.24 14.62 3.44
CA ARG A 171 -8.13 15.44 3.92
C ARG A 171 -6.83 15.12 3.18
N LEU A 172 -6.49 13.85 3.03
CA LEU A 172 -5.31 13.45 2.27
C LEU A 172 -5.42 13.81 0.78
N ALA A 173 -6.62 13.75 0.20
CA ALA A 173 -6.83 14.17 -1.19
C ALA A 173 -6.59 15.67 -1.39
N GLU A 174 -7.04 16.50 -0.44
CA GLU A 174 -6.83 17.94 -0.43
C GLU A 174 -5.34 18.30 -0.23
N GLU A 175 -4.66 17.64 0.71
CA GLU A 175 -3.26 17.93 1.04
C GLU A 175 -2.27 17.42 -0.01
N TYR A 176 -2.50 16.23 -0.55
CA TYR A 176 -1.49 15.55 -1.39
C TYR A 176 -1.92 15.36 -2.84
N ASN A 177 -3.05 14.72 -3.12
CA ASN A 177 -3.56 14.53 -4.48
C ASN A 177 -4.86 13.72 -4.49
N LYS A 178 -5.62 13.85 -5.60
CA LYS A 178 -6.85 13.10 -5.90
C LYS A 178 -6.72 11.58 -5.79
N ARG A 179 -5.52 11.01 -5.78
CA ARG A 179 -5.30 9.58 -5.57
C ARG A 179 -5.83 9.05 -4.23
N PHE A 180 -6.11 9.96 -3.29
CA PHE A 180 -6.74 9.65 -2.00
C PHE A 180 -8.24 9.89 -1.98
N GLU A 181 -8.86 10.33 -3.07
CA GLU A 181 -10.31 10.48 -3.09
C GLU A 181 -11.01 9.17 -2.68
N PRO A 182 -11.97 9.21 -1.77
CA PRO A 182 -12.71 8.03 -1.38
C PRO A 182 -13.35 7.37 -2.59
N ASP A 183 -13.17 6.07 -2.74
CA ASP A 183 -13.85 5.31 -3.80
C ASP A 183 -15.37 5.40 -3.66
N ALA A 184 -16.08 5.40 -4.79
CA ALA A 184 -17.55 5.46 -4.80
C ALA A 184 -18.22 4.30 -4.05
N GLY A 185 -17.51 3.19 -3.87
CA GLY A 185 -17.97 2.05 -3.08
C GLY A 185 -18.25 2.39 -1.62
N TRP A 186 -17.61 3.40 -1.03
CA TRP A 186 -17.86 3.83 0.34
C TRP A 186 -19.29 4.33 0.60
N THR A 187 -20.01 4.74 -0.44
CA THR A 187 -21.42 5.20 -0.31
C THR A 187 -22.43 4.06 -0.36
N ARG A 188 -22.01 2.85 -0.72
CA ARG A 188 -22.88 1.67 -0.84
C ARG A 188 -22.93 0.92 0.49
N ARG A 189 -23.88 1.23 1.34
CA ARG A 189 -24.08 0.56 2.64
C ARG A 189 -24.17 -0.96 2.52
N GLU A 190 -24.73 -1.48 1.44
CA GLU A 190 -24.85 -2.92 1.15
C GLU A 190 -23.50 -3.63 1.09
N ILE A 191 -22.44 -2.93 0.71
CA ILE A 191 -21.07 -3.47 0.61
C ILE A 191 -20.50 -3.79 1.99
N PHE A 192 -20.87 -3.03 3.03
CA PHE A 192 -20.35 -3.17 4.39
C PHE A 192 -21.21 -4.06 5.30
N THR A 193 -22.32 -4.59 4.78
CA THR A 193 -23.12 -5.57 5.52
C THR A 193 -22.52 -6.95 5.30
N ARG A 194 -21.72 -7.43 6.25
CA ARG A 194 -21.33 -8.85 6.25
C ARG A 194 -22.61 -9.66 6.39
N GLN A 195 -22.94 -10.47 5.41
CA GLN A 195 -23.99 -11.46 5.56
C GLN A 195 -23.56 -12.39 6.67
N LEU A 196 -24.20 -12.29 7.82
CA LEU A 196 -24.13 -13.33 8.84
C LEU A 196 -24.74 -14.57 8.19
N LEU A 197 -23.88 -15.48 7.71
CA LEU A 197 -24.35 -16.81 7.35
C LEU A 197 -25.08 -17.36 8.57
N PRO A 198 -26.30 -17.92 8.40
CA PRO A 198 -26.97 -18.60 9.50
C PRO A 198 -25.99 -19.66 10.02
N LYS A 199 -25.75 -19.67 11.33
CA LYS A 199 -25.02 -20.74 11.98
C LYS A 199 -25.88 -21.99 11.84
N GLU A 200 -25.46 -22.91 10.95
CA GLU A 200 -25.94 -24.27 10.95
C GLU A 200 -25.46 -25.01 12.21
#